data_f788c6088be09465e538ca5650bc4dc3
#
_entry.id   f788c6088be09465e538ca5650bc4dc3
#
_cell.length_a   1.000
_cell.length_b   1.000
_cell.length_c   1.000
_cell.angle_alpha   90.00
_cell.angle_beta   90.00
_cell.angle_gamma   90.00
#
_symmetry.space_group_name_H-M   'P 1'
#
loop_
_entity.id
_entity.type
_entity.pdbx_description
1 polymer ?
#
loop_
_entity_poly.entity_id
_entity_poly.type
_entity_poly.pdbx_seq_one_letter_code
_entity_poly.pdbx_strand_id
1 'polypeptide(L)'
;MASQLILKIKISPNASKNEILKSDTDVKIKLTAQPIENKANKALIEFLSKSFKIPKTNIQIIKGETAKEKTLLFINVSPETKQELKKQLTIL
;
A
#
# COMPACT_ATOMS: atom_id res chain seq x y z
N MET A 1 -8.06 -19.07 8.65
CA MET A 1 -8.74 -17.92 9.23
C MET A 1 -8.27 -16.63 8.57
N ALA A 2 -9.19 -15.74 8.29
CA ALA A 2 -8.83 -14.42 7.81
C ALA A 2 -8.15 -13.61 8.92
N SER A 3 -7.18 -12.78 8.58
CA SER A 3 -6.44 -12.01 9.56
C SER A 3 -6.23 -10.58 9.08
N GLN A 4 -5.73 -9.74 9.98
CA GLN A 4 -5.41 -8.35 9.70
C GLN A 4 -3.90 -8.17 9.60
N LEU A 5 -3.52 -7.12 8.87
CA LEU A 5 -2.11 -6.73 8.77
C LEU A 5 -2.03 -5.21 8.69
N ILE A 6 -1.15 -4.62 9.48
CA ILE A 6 -0.92 -3.18 9.47
C ILE A 6 0.49 -2.92 8.97
N LEU A 7 0.63 -2.09 7.95
CA LEU A 7 1.92 -1.76 7.36
C LEU A 7 2.05 -0.26 7.16
N LYS A 8 3.27 0.25 7.35
CA LYS A 8 3.62 1.64 7.04
C LYS A 8 4.39 1.66 5.73
N ILE A 9 3.98 2.52 4.81
CA ILE A 9 4.64 2.67 3.52
C ILE A 9 4.77 4.14 3.16
N LYS A 10 5.79 4.45 2.36
CA LYS A 10 5.99 5.80 1.82
C LYS A 10 5.43 5.86 0.41
N ILE A 11 4.83 7.00 0.07
CA ILE A 11 4.22 7.22 -1.24
C ILE A 11 5.01 8.28 -1.99
N SER A 12 5.26 8.03 -3.27
CA SER A 12 5.88 8.99 -4.16
C SER A 12 4.90 9.26 -5.32
N PRO A 13 4.09 10.31 -5.22
CA PRO A 13 3.13 10.62 -6.29
C PRO A 13 3.82 11.29 -7.48
N ASN A 14 3.07 11.50 -8.55
CA ASN A 14 3.56 12.17 -9.75
C ASN A 14 4.71 11.41 -10.43
N ALA A 15 4.73 10.10 -10.29
CA ALA A 15 5.76 9.26 -10.89
C ALA A 15 5.38 8.88 -12.31
N SER A 16 6.33 8.35 -13.07
CA SER A 16 6.10 7.93 -14.45
C SER A 16 5.33 6.62 -14.54
N LYS A 17 5.35 5.82 -13.47
CA LYS A 17 4.61 4.54 -13.43
C LYS A 17 4.35 4.14 -11.99
N ASN A 18 3.36 3.26 -11.83
CA ASN A 18 3.05 2.69 -10.52
C ASN A 18 3.99 1.52 -10.27
N GLU A 19 4.75 1.58 -9.18
CA GLU A 19 5.65 0.46 -8.84
C GLU A 19 6.02 0.48 -7.36
N ILE A 20 6.46 -0.66 -6.88
CA ILE A 20 6.94 -0.82 -5.50
C ILE A 20 8.46 -0.81 -5.54
N LEU A 21 9.08 0.11 -4.81
CA LEU A 21 10.53 0.18 -4.66
C LEU A 21 10.90 -0.19 -3.23
N LYS A 22 11.81 -1.13 -3.09
CA LYS A 22 12.26 -1.59 -1.79
C LYS A 22 13.75 -1.33 -1.67
N SER A 23 14.15 -0.60 -0.62
CA SER A 23 15.54 -0.31 -0.33
C SER A 23 15.95 -0.95 0.99
N ASP A 24 17.20 -0.73 1.41
CA ASP A 24 17.68 -1.27 2.69
C ASP A 24 16.99 -0.64 3.89
N THR A 25 16.43 0.54 3.74
CA THR A 25 15.88 1.30 4.86
C THR A 25 14.37 1.50 4.83
N ASP A 26 13.74 1.39 3.65
CA ASP A 26 12.29 1.59 3.59
C ASP A 26 11.67 0.99 2.33
N VAL A 27 10.34 1.02 2.29
CA VAL A 27 9.55 0.63 1.13
C VAL A 27 8.79 1.84 0.64
N LYS A 28 8.90 2.12 -0.65
CA LYS A 28 8.24 3.26 -1.30
C LYS A 28 7.36 2.75 -2.43
N ILE A 29 6.15 3.28 -2.52
CA ILE A 29 5.27 2.99 -3.65
C ILE A 29 5.17 4.24 -4.50
N LYS A 30 5.60 4.13 -5.75
CA LYS A 30 5.49 5.20 -6.74
C LYS A 30 4.12 5.12 -7.41
N LEU A 31 3.48 6.25 -7.53
CA LEU A 31 2.14 6.35 -8.13
C LEU A 31 2.12 7.43 -9.20
N THR A 32 1.44 7.16 -10.30
CA THR A 32 1.28 8.14 -11.37
C THR A 32 0.28 9.24 -10.99
N ALA A 33 -0.53 9.00 -9.95
CA ALA A 33 -1.53 9.95 -9.52
C ALA A 33 -0.90 11.27 -9.08
N GLN A 34 -1.67 12.35 -9.21
CA GLN A 34 -1.24 13.66 -8.73
C GLN A 34 -1.19 13.67 -7.21
N PRO A 35 -0.34 14.53 -6.61
CA PRO A 35 -0.22 14.59 -5.14
C PRO A 35 -1.41 15.34 -4.51
N ILE A 36 -2.59 15.02 -4.94
CA ILE A 36 -3.85 15.49 -4.40
C ILE A 36 -4.39 14.35 -3.55
N GLU A 37 -4.68 14.65 -2.31
CA GLU A 37 -5.03 13.70 -1.27
C GLU A 37 -5.92 12.55 -1.73
N ASN A 38 -7.08 12.87 -2.26
CA ASN A 38 -8.05 11.84 -2.64
C ASN A 38 -7.57 11.00 -3.82
N LYS A 39 -6.87 11.60 -4.77
CA LYS A 39 -6.38 10.89 -5.95
C LYS A 39 -5.26 9.93 -5.59
N ALA A 40 -4.32 10.39 -4.76
CA ALA A 40 -3.20 9.54 -4.35
C ALA A 40 -3.69 8.35 -3.51
N ASN A 41 -4.59 8.60 -2.57
CA ASN A 41 -5.13 7.55 -1.71
C ASN A 41 -5.91 6.51 -2.52
N LYS A 42 -6.74 6.98 -3.44
CA LYS A 42 -7.52 6.10 -4.29
C LYS A 42 -6.63 5.26 -5.21
N ALA A 43 -5.62 5.89 -5.79
CA ALA A 43 -4.67 5.19 -6.67
C ALA A 43 -3.88 4.14 -5.89
N LEU A 44 -3.48 4.45 -4.66
CA LEU A 44 -2.77 3.51 -3.82
C LEU A 44 -3.60 2.26 -3.55
N ILE A 45 -4.86 2.45 -3.15
CA ILE A 45 -5.74 1.32 -2.87
C ILE A 45 -5.98 0.49 -4.13
N GLU A 46 -6.22 1.14 -5.27
CA GLU A 46 -6.41 0.44 -6.53
C GLU A 46 -5.17 -0.37 -6.93
N PHE A 47 -4.00 0.24 -6.81
CA PHE A 47 -2.74 -0.42 -7.14
C PHE A 47 -2.52 -1.67 -6.29
N LEU A 48 -2.70 -1.54 -4.98
CA LEU A 48 -2.51 -2.67 -4.06
C LEU A 48 -3.57 -3.74 -4.25
N SER A 49 -4.80 -3.33 -4.50
CA SER A 49 -5.89 -4.27 -4.78
C SER A 49 -5.58 -5.15 -5.98
N LYS A 50 -5.10 -4.55 -7.05
CA LYS A 50 -4.74 -5.29 -8.27
C LYS A 50 -3.49 -6.13 -8.08
N SER A 51 -2.48 -5.58 -7.40
CA SER A 51 -1.19 -6.25 -7.25
C SER A 51 -1.28 -7.51 -6.38
N PHE A 52 -2.12 -7.48 -5.35
CA PHE A 52 -2.22 -8.57 -4.39
C PHE A 52 -3.57 -9.29 -4.43
N LYS A 53 -4.43 -8.92 -5.37
CA LYS A 53 -5.76 -9.53 -5.55
C LYS A 53 -6.59 -9.45 -4.27
N ILE A 54 -6.63 -8.27 -3.67
CA ILE A 54 -7.38 -7.98 -2.45
C ILE A 54 -8.53 -7.06 -2.82
N PRO A 55 -9.76 -7.31 -2.35
CA PRO A 55 -10.85 -6.36 -2.57
C PRO A 55 -10.51 -4.99 -2.01
N LYS A 56 -10.88 -3.92 -2.73
CA LYS A 56 -10.59 -2.56 -2.30
C LYS A 56 -11.15 -2.27 -0.92
N THR A 57 -12.30 -2.83 -0.61
CA THR A 57 -12.94 -2.64 0.70
C THR A 57 -12.15 -3.24 1.85
N ASN A 58 -11.19 -4.11 1.56
CA ASN A 58 -10.36 -4.73 2.58
C ASN A 58 -9.05 -3.98 2.80
N ILE A 59 -8.87 -2.83 2.16
CA ILE A 59 -7.67 -2.00 2.32
C ILE A 59 -8.12 -0.63 2.82
N GLN A 60 -7.58 -0.21 3.97
CA GLN A 60 -7.93 1.06 4.59
C GLN A 60 -6.67 1.85 4.94
N ILE A 61 -6.74 3.17 4.77
CA ILE A 61 -5.69 4.07 5.22
C ILE A 61 -6.11 4.57 6.60
N ILE A 62 -5.40 4.16 7.64
CA ILE A 62 -5.78 4.48 9.01
C ILE A 62 -4.98 5.64 9.60
N LYS A 63 -3.85 6.00 8.99
CA LYS A 63 -3.06 7.16 9.38
C LYS A 63 -2.36 7.73 8.16
N GLY A 64 -2.08 9.03 8.21
CA GLY A 64 -1.30 9.69 7.16
C GLY A 64 -2.06 9.94 5.88
N GLU A 65 -3.37 10.21 5.95
CA GLU A 65 -4.17 10.46 4.74
C GLU A 65 -3.64 11.61 3.90
N THR A 66 -3.07 12.62 4.55
CA THR A 66 -2.51 13.80 3.86
C THR A 66 -0.99 13.76 3.82
N ALA A 67 -0.36 12.74 4.37
CA ALA A 67 1.09 12.64 4.45
C ALA A 67 1.64 11.70 3.39
N LYS A 68 2.94 11.81 3.10
CA LYS A 68 3.61 10.88 2.20
C LYS A 68 3.77 9.51 2.84
N GLU A 69 3.96 9.44 4.14
CA GLU A 69 4.01 8.17 4.86
C GLU A 69 2.60 7.82 5.34
N LYS A 70 2.12 6.66 4.94
CA LYS A 70 0.76 6.21 5.24
C LYS A 70 0.80 4.88 5.97
N THR A 71 -0.15 4.72 6.90
CA THR A 71 -0.35 3.45 7.59
C THR A 71 -1.58 2.78 7.00
N LEU A 72 -1.40 1.56 6.51
CA LEU A 72 -2.46 0.80 5.86
C LEU A 72 -2.91 -0.36 6.72
N LEU A 73 -4.20 -0.60 6.74
CA LEU A 73 -4.80 -1.77 7.38
C LEU A 73 -5.38 -2.66 6.29
N PHE A 74 -4.95 -3.92 6.27
CA PHE A 74 -5.49 -4.95 5.39
C PHE A 74 -6.32 -5.89 6.24
N ILE A 75 -7.59 -6.07 5.88
CA ILE A 75 -8.50 -6.94 6.64
C ILE A 75 -8.91 -8.15 5.81
N ASN A 76 -9.27 -9.24 6.50
CA ASN A 76 -9.76 -10.46 5.86
C ASN A 76 -8.80 -11.00 4.79
N VAL A 77 -7.49 -10.96 5.07
CA VAL A 77 -6.48 -11.48 4.13
C VAL A 77 -6.13 -12.91 4.52
N SER A 78 -5.89 -13.75 3.50
CA SER A 78 -5.46 -15.12 3.72
C SER A 78 -4.02 -15.15 4.24
N PRO A 79 -3.58 -16.26 4.86
CA PRO A 79 -2.19 -16.36 5.29
C PRO A 79 -1.19 -16.18 4.14
N GLU A 80 -1.50 -16.68 2.96
CA GLU A 80 -0.63 -16.55 1.79
C GLU A 80 -0.54 -15.10 1.36
N THR A 81 -1.66 -14.39 1.29
CA THR A 81 -1.67 -12.97 0.93
C THR A 81 -0.93 -12.16 1.98
N LYS A 82 -1.12 -12.48 3.26
CA LYS A 82 -0.42 -11.79 4.34
C LYS A 82 1.08 -11.92 4.21
N GLN A 83 1.57 -13.12 3.90
CA GLN A 83 2.99 -13.35 3.69
C GLN A 83 3.51 -12.55 2.49
N GLU A 84 2.76 -12.54 1.39
CA GLU A 84 3.15 -11.81 0.19
C GLU A 84 3.22 -10.31 0.47
N LEU A 85 2.24 -9.77 1.20
CA LEU A 85 2.26 -8.36 1.60
C LEU A 85 3.50 -8.04 2.44
N LYS A 86 3.81 -8.88 3.41
CA LYS A 86 5.01 -8.68 4.24
C LYS A 86 6.27 -8.75 3.40
N LYS A 87 6.34 -9.70 2.48
CA LYS A 87 7.53 -9.89 1.64
C LYS A 87 7.76 -8.67 0.74
N GLN A 88 6.72 -8.12 0.15
CA GLN A 88 6.83 -7.03 -0.82
C GLN A 88 6.85 -5.65 -0.18
N LEU A 89 6.21 -5.49 0.98
CA LEU A 89 5.98 -4.17 1.58
C LEU A 89 6.70 -3.95 2.90
N THR A 90 7.59 -4.83 3.30
CA THR A 90 8.42 -4.64 4.50
C THR A 90 9.89 -4.85 4.16
N ILE A 91 10.75 -4.43 5.09
CA ILE A 91 12.22 -4.44 4.89
C ILE A 91 12.86 -5.69 5.50
N LEU A 92 12.13 -6.69 5.77
CA LEU A 92 12.65 -7.91 6.39
C LEU A 92 13.44 -8.79 5.44
#